data_b8f1d226d73c18c18972bb6a7cf316b0
#
_entry.id   b8f1d226d73c18c18972bb6a7cf316b0
#
_cell.length_a   1.000
_cell.length_b   1.000
_cell.length_c   1.000
_cell.angle_alpha   90.00
_cell.angle_beta   90.00
_cell.angle_gamma   90.00
#
_symmetry.space_group_name_H-M   'P 1'
#
loop_
_entity.id
_entity.type
_entity.pdbx_description
1 polymer ?
#
loop_
_entity_poly.entity_id
_entity_poly.type
_entity_poly.pdbx_seq_one_letter_code
_entity_poly.pdbx_strand_id
1 'polypeptide(L)'
;MIGISANQRLRHHLVRMLRAFLLLCIVAGTTSVALARTTPQPLPEIALADLPKEAQAVYALIRKGGPFGYDRDGIVFGNREQLLPAKPRGYYHEYTVRTPGATSRGTRRMICGGPARTPDACYYTDDHYQSFRRVRK
;
A
#
# COMPACT_ATOMS: atom_id res chain seq x y z
N MET A 1 44.33 -32.41 -59.27
CA MET A 1 43.23 -32.99 -58.48
C MET A 1 43.50 -32.76 -56.99
N ILE A 2 42.89 -31.78 -56.40
CA ILE A 2 43.11 -31.46 -54.99
C ILE A 2 41.95 -32.05 -54.22
N GLY A 3 42.20 -33.19 -53.56
CA GLY A 3 41.21 -33.85 -52.73
C GLY A 3 40.97 -33.05 -51.44
N ILE A 4 39.80 -32.41 -51.36
CA ILE A 4 39.39 -31.77 -50.11
C ILE A 4 39.10 -32.88 -49.09
N SER A 5 39.98 -32.95 -48.07
CA SER A 5 39.94 -33.97 -47.01
C SER A 5 38.57 -34.02 -46.35
N ALA A 6 38.04 -35.22 -46.13
CA ALA A 6 36.74 -35.43 -45.42
C ALA A 6 36.64 -34.71 -44.09
N ASN A 7 37.79 -34.45 -43.45
CA ASN A 7 37.92 -33.73 -42.20
C ASN A 7 37.52 -32.25 -42.29
N GLN A 8 37.69 -31.63 -43.49
CA GLN A 8 37.33 -30.23 -43.70
C GLN A 8 35.80 -30.06 -43.81
N ARG A 9 35.14 -31.02 -44.48
CA ARG A 9 33.66 -31.02 -44.60
C ARG A 9 32.98 -31.21 -43.22
N LEU A 10 33.52 -32.08 -42.40
CA LEU A 10 33.00 -32.35 -41.07
C LEU A 10 33.11 -31.11 -40.17
N ARG A 11 34.23 -30.39 -40.24
CA ARG A 11 34.42 -29.12 -39.46
C ARG A 11 33.45 -28.03 -39.89
N HIS A 12 33.15 -27.88 -41.17
CA HIS A 12 32.18 -26.90 -41.64
C HIS A 12 30.73 -27.22 -41.22
N HIS A 13 30.34 -28.48 -41.16
CA HIS A 13 29.03 -28.91 -40.67
C HIS A 13 28.92 -28.66 -39.16
N LEU A 14 29.96 -28.96 -38.38
CA LEU A 14 29.98 -28.74 -36.95
C LEU A 14 29.86 -27.25 -36.59
N VAL A 15 30.61 -26.40 -37.30
CA VAL A 15 30.55 -24.92 -37.08
C VAL A 15 29.20 -24.35 -37.51
N ARG A 16 28.57 -24.87 -38.59
CA ARG A 16 27.21 -24.45 -39.00
C ARG A 16 26.16 -24.84 -37.99
N MET A 17 26.23 -26.06 -37.45
CA MET A 17 25.31 -26.54 -36.41
C MET A 17 25.48 -25.75 -35.11
N LEU A 18 26.71 -25.43 -34.70
CA LEU A 18 27.00 -24.65 -33.50
C LEU A 18 26.47 -23.22 -33.63
N ARG A 19 26.59 -22.60 -34.83
CA ARG A 19 26.05 -21.25 -35.08
C ARG A 19 24.51 -21.25 -35.12
N ALA A 20 23.88 -22.28 -35.68
CA ALA A 20 22.43 -22.40 -35.66
C ALA A 20 21.89 -22.59 -34.24
N PHE A 21 22.60 -23.33 -33.40
CA PHE A 21 22.21 -23.53 -31.99
C PHE A 21 22.38 -22.25 -31.19
N LEU A 22 23.45 -21.46 -31.43
CA LEU A 22 23.69 -20.19 -30.76
C LEU A 22 22.66 -19.11 -31.10
N LEU A 23 22.18 -19.09 -32.35
CA LEU A 23 21.12 -18.17 -32.80
C LEU A 23 19.74 -18.55 -32.27
N LEU A 24 19.48 -19.83 -32.03
CA LEU A 24 18.21 -20.30 -31.48
C LEU A 24 18.07 -19.95 -29.98
N CYS A 25 19.17 -19.88 -29.24
CA CYS A 25 19.16 -19.52 -27.81
C CYS A 25 18.92 -18.03 -27.54
N ILE A 26 19.10 -17.15 -28.53
CA ILE A 26 18.92 -15.69 -28.37
C ILE A 26 17.44 -15.28 -28.45
N VAL A 27 16.58 -16.09 -29.06
CA VAL A 27 15.15 -15.76 -29.23
C VAL A 27 14.27 -16.16 -28.03
N ALA A 28 14.78 -16.97 -27.10
CA ALA A 28 14.02 -17.48 -25.96
C ALA A 28 14.08 -16.62 -24.69
N GLY A 29 14.72 -15.45 -24.71
CA GLY A 29 15.11 -14.68 -23.52
C GLY A 29 14.32 -13.40 -23.22
N THR A 30 13.22 -13.10 -23.91
CA THR A 30 12.36 -11.97 -23.54
C THR A 30 11.25 -12.42 -22.58
N THR A 31 11.60 -12.80 -21.37
CA THR A 31 10.63 -12.82 -20.29
C THR A 31 10.28 -11.37 -19.98
N SER A 32 9.20 -10.87 -20.57
CA SER A 32 8.56 -9.62 -20.15
C SER A 32 8.13 -9.81 -18.72
N VAL A 33 8.93 -9.27 -17.76
CA VAL A 33 8.47 -9.11 -16.39
C VAL A 33 7.37 -8.04 -16.46
N ALA A 34 6.14 -8.48 -16.60
CA ALA A 34 4.98 -7.64 -16.39
C ALA A 34 5.04 -7.22 -14.91
N LEU A 35 5.52 -6.00 -14.64
CA LEU A 35 5.30 -5.33 -13.38
C LEU A 35 3.79 -5.17 -13.23
N ALA A 36 3.15 -6.13 -12.58
CA ALA A 36 1.77 -6.01 -12.16
C ALA A 36 1.74 -4.78 -11.24
N ARG A 37 1.25 -3.65 -11.77
CA ARG A 37 0.86 -2.51 -10.95
C ARG A 37 -0.27 -3.04 -10.08
N THR A 38 0.04 -3.35 -8.84
CA THR A 38 -0.97 -3.67 -7.83
C THR A 38 -1.82 -2.42 -7.70
N THR A 39 -3.00 -2.43 -8.30
CA THR A 39 -3.99 -1.36 -8.09
C THR A 39 -4.26 -1.36 -6.58
N PRO A 40 -4.11 -0.23 -5.88
CA PRO A 40 -4.40 -0.19 -4.45
C PRO A 40 -5.82 -0.70 -4.23
N GLN A 41 -5.95 -1.80 -3.51
CA GLN A 41 -7.26 -2.34 -3.19
C GLN A 41 -8.00 -1.33 -2.31
N PRO A 42 -9.28 -1.01 -2.61
CA PRO A 42 -10.06 -0.11 -1.78
C PRO A 42 -10.07 -0.60 -0.33
N LEU A 43 -9.84 0.30 0.61
CA LEU A 43 -9.94 -0.03 2.03
C LEU A 43 -11.36 -0.49 2.36
N PRO A 44 -11.54 -1.47 3.26
CA PRO A 44 -12.84 -1.83 3.77
C PRO A 44 -13.55 -0.59 4.33
N GLU A 45 -14.86 -0.54 4.18
CA GLU A 45 -15.67 0.57 4.68
C GLU A 45 -16.43 0.15 5.94
N ILE A 46 -16.74 1.13 6.80
CA ILE A 46 -17.60 0.97 7.97
C ILE A 46 -18.51 2.19 8.08
N ALA A 47 -19.80 1.99 8.32
CA ALA A 47 -20.67 3.11 8.57
C ALA A 47 -20.34 3.77 9.92
N LEU A 48 -20.46 5.08 10.03
CA LEU A 48 -20.24 5.81 11.27
C LEU A 48 -21.13 5.26 12.40
N ALA A 49 -22.34 4.87 12.09
CA ALA A 49 -23.29 4.29 13.05
C ALA A 49 -22.84 2.92 13.60
N ASP A 50 -22.04 2.17 12.82
CA ASP A 50 -21.55 0.83 13.20
C ASP A 50 -20.23 0.89 13.99
N LEU A 51 -19.64 2.07 14.12
CA LEU A 51 -18.45 2.26 14.96
C LEU A 51 -18.80 2.18 16.46
N PRO A 52 -17.83 1.83 17.31
CA PRO A 52 -17.98 1.98 18.75
C PRO A 52 -18.41 3.40 19.13
N LYS A 53 -19.23 3.54 20.16
CA LYS A 53 -19.76 4.84 20.61
C LYS A 53 -18.65 5.87 20.90
N GLU A 54 -17.52 5.38 21.42
CA GLU A 54 -16.33 6.21 21.66
C GLU A 54 -15.77 6.80 20.35
N ALA A 55 -15.76 6.02 19.27
CA ALA A 55 -15.30 6.49 17.95
C ALA A 55 -16.30 7.48 17.33
N GLN A 56 -17.59 7.24 17.48
CA GLN A 56 -18.65 8.19 17.06
C GLN A 56 -18.51 9.53 17.81
N ALA A 57 -18.25 9.49 19.12
CA ALA A 57 -18.04 10.68 19.93
C ALA A 57 -16.79 11.47 19.49
N VAL A 58 -15.68 10.77 19.22
CA VAL A 58 -14.46 11.40 18.69
C VAL A 58 -14.71 12.04 17.33
N TYR A 59 -15.42 11.36 16.42
CA TYR A 59 -15.79 11.93 15.14
C TYR A 59 -16.60 13.23 15.29
N ALA A 60 -17.56 13.26 16.22
CA ALA A 60 -18.34 14.47 16.53
C ALA A 60 -17.46 15.59 17.09
N LEU A 61 -16.48 15.27 17.96
CA LEU A 61 -15.53 16.24 18.50
C LEU A 61 -14.62 16.82 17.40
N ILE A 62 -14.14 16.00 16.46
CA ILE A 62 -13.35 16.46 15.31
C ILE A 62 -14.13 17.53 14.54
N ARG A 63 -15.39 17.29 14.25
CA ARG A 63 -16.25 18.24 13.54
C ARG A 63 -16.53 19.53 14.32
N LYS A 64 -16.50 19.46 15.65
CA LYS A 64 -16.61 20.65 16.52
C LYS A 64 -15.29 21.40 16.69
N GLY A 65 -14.16 20.73 16.48
CA GLY A 65 -12.82 21.27 16.72
C GLY A 65 -12.35 21.08 18.16
N GLY A 66 -12.84 20.04 18.85
CA GLY A 66 -12.51 19.72 20.23
C GLY A 66 -13.54 20.19 21.27
N PRO A 67 -13.19 20.23 22.57
CA PRO A 67 -11.85 19.90 23.12
C PRO A 67 -11.54 18.40 23.05
N PHE A 68 -10.26 18.07 22.87
CA PHE A 68 -9.77 16.69 22.81
C PHE A 68 -9.19 16.26 24.15
N GLY A 69 -9.26 14.95 24.42
CA GLY A 69 -8.89 14.39 25.73
C GLY A 69 -7.42 13.98 25.88
N TYR A 70 -6.64 14.00 24.80
CA TYR A 70 -5.26 13.55 24.81
C TYR A 70 -4.35 14.56 24.09
N ASP A 71 -3.15 14.79 24.63
CA ASP A 71 -2.18 15.75 24.09
C ASP A 71 -1.74 15.42 22.64
N ARG A 72 -1.89 14.17 22.24
CA ARG A 72 -1.55 13.73 20.88
C ARG A 72 -2.70 13.83 19.90
N ASP A 73 -3.87 14.25 20.33
CA ASP A 73 -5.01 14.41 19.43
C ASP A 73 -4.81 15.64 18.53
N GLY A 74 -5.05 15.45 17.24
CA GLY A 74 -4.85 16.48 16.24
C GLY A 74 -3.42 16.59 15.68
N ILE A 75 -2.46 15.79 16.15
CA ILE A 75 -1.11 15.78 15.57
C ILE A 75 -1.11 15.14 14.17
N VAL A 76 -0.13 15.52 13.37
CA VAL A 76 0.04 14.97 12.02
C VAL A 76 0.32 13.46 12.05
N PHE A 77 -0.48 12.70 11.33
CA PHE A 77 -0.23 11.28 11.07
C PHE A 77 0.55 11.11 9.77
N GLY A 78 1.72 10.48 9.85
CA GLY A 78 2.68 10.44 8.75
C GLY A 78 2.37 9.44 7.63
N ASN A 79 1.44 8.49 7.83
CA ASN A 79 1.10 7.41 6.87
C ASN A 79 2.33 6.72 6.26
N ARG A 80 3.35 6.43 7.07
CA ARG A 80 4.65 5.89 6.62
C ARG A 80 4.51 4.54 5.94
N GLU A 81 3.61 3.71 6.44
CA GLU A 81 3.32 2.37 5.90
C GLU A 81 2.44 2.43 4.64
N GLN A 82 2.01 3.63 4.21
CA GLN A 82 1.17 3.87 3.04
C GLN A 82 -0.13 3.04 3.02
N LEU A 83 -0.67 2.74 4.20
CA LEU A 83 -1.93 2.00 4.33
C LEU A 83 -3.15 2.87 3.99
N LEU A 84 -3.04 4.19 4.11
CA LEU A 84 -4.03 5.15 3.64
C LEU A 84 -3.64 5.70 2.26
N PRO A 85 -4.59 6.25 1.49
CA PRO A 85 -4.29 6.88 0.21
C PRO A 85 -3.15 7.90 0.33
N ALA A 86 -2.24 7.92 -0.66
CA ALA A 86 -1.12 8.84 -0.67
C ALA A 86 -1.61 10.30 -0.70
N LYS A 87 -1.14 11.11 0.23
CA LYS A 87 -1.46 12.53 0.37
C LYS A 87 -0.23 13.32 0.82
N PRO A 88 -0.17 14.62 0.58
CA PRO A 88 0.91 15.47 1.08
C PRO A 88 1.08 15.38 2.60
N ARG A 89 2.29 15.61 3.09
CA ARG A 89 2.58 15.68 4.53
C ARG A 89 1.69 16.74 5.19
N GLY A 90 1.13 16.41 6.35
CA GLY A 90 0.23 17.29 7.08
C GLY A 90 -1.24 17.15 6.70
N TYR A 91 -1.56 16.35 5.69
CA TYR A 91 -2.96 16.12 5.31
C TYR A 91 -3.74 15.31 6.34
N TYR A 92 -3.11 14.28 6.94
CA TYR A 92 -3.74 13.42 7.93
C TYR A 92 -3.40 13.83 9.35
N HIS A 93 -4.40 13.77 10.24
CA HIS A 93 -4.29 14.01 11.67
C HIS A 93 -4.87 12.84 12.44
N GLU A 94 -4.22 12.46 13.56
CA GLU A 94 -4.67 11.36 14.41
C GLU A 94 -5.45 11.85 15.62
N TYR A 95 -6.41 11.04 16.04
CA TYR A 95 -7.20 11.27 17.25
C TYR A 95 -7.38 9.96 18.01
N THR A 96 -7.27 10.01 19.32
CA THR A 96 -7.43 8.85 20.19
C THR A 96 -8.90 8.50 20.34
N VAL A 97 -9.22 7.24 20.07
CA VAL A 97 -10.52 6.66 20.43
C VAL A 97 -10.32 5.85 21.71
N ARG A 98 -10.99 6.26 22.79
CA ARG A 98 -10.88 5.58 24.08
C ARG A 98 -11.18 4.09 23.92
N THR A 99 -10.33 3.25 24.52
CA THR A 99 -10.56 1.82 24.64
C THR A 99 -11.08 1.54 26.04
N PRO A 100 -12.33 1.09 26.21
CA PRO A 100 -12.87 0.77 27.54
C PRO A 100 -11.98 -0.24 28.28
N GLY A 101 -11.72 0.00 29.56
CA GLY A 101 -10.86 -0.84 30.40
C GLY A 101 -9.35 -0.68 30.20
N ALA A 102 -8.90 0.08 29.20
CA ALA A 102 -7.47 0.33 29.03
C ALA A 102 -6.98 1.39 30.04
N THR A 103 -5.83 1.10 30.67
CA THR A 103 -5.12 2.04 31.57
C THR A 103 -4.24 3.04 30.83
N SER A 104 -4.03 2.82 29.52
CA SER A 104 -3.27 3.66 28.59
C SER A 104 -4.17 4.26 27.52
N ARG A 105 -3.57 4.95 26.51
CA ARG A 105 -4.31 5.44 25.32
C ARG A 105 -5.03 4.33 24.55
N GLY A 106 -4.69 3.05 24.77
CA GLY A 106 -5.19 1.93 23.99
C GLY A 106 -4.72 1.97 22.54
N THR A 107 -5.28 1.07 21.72
CA THR A 107 -4.88 0.87 20.31
C THR A 107 -5.77 1.58 19.30
N ARG A 108 -6.96 2.03 19.70
CA ARG A 108 -7.97 2.58 18.80
C ARG A 108 -7.64 4.01 18.40
N ARG A 109 -7.74 4.32 17.09
CA ARG A 109 -7.53 5.67 16.56
C ARG A 109 -8.55 6.02 15.49
N MET A 110 -8.80 7.31 15.34
CA MET A 110 -9.45 7.91 14.19
C MET A 110 -8.39 8.75 13.45
N ILE A 111 -8.20 8.51 12.17
CA ILE A 111 -7.32 9.31 11.31
C ILE A 111 -8.20 10.05 10.32
N CYS A 112 -8.14 11.37 10.33
CA CYS A 112 -8.92 12.18 9.41
C CYS A 112 -8.01 13.04 8.54
N GLY A 113 -8.34 13.16 7.27
CA GLY A 113 -7.61 13.96 6.29
C GLY A 113 -8.43 15.12 5.76
N GLY A 114 -7.76 16.20 5.38
CA GLY A 114 -8.38 17.42 4.91
C GLY A 114 -8.56 18.48 6.00
N PRO A 115 -9.47 19.45 5.81
CA PRO A 115 -9.68 20.54 6.78
C PRO A 115 -10.15 20.00 8.14
N ALA A 116 -9.64 20.58 9.22
CA ALA A 116 -9.77 20.06 10.59
C ALA A 116 -11.24 19.80 11.04
N ARG A 117 -12.18 20.67 10.67
CA ARG A 117 -13.60 20.55 11.10
C ARG A 117 -14.50 19.94 10.05
N THR A 118 -14.03 19.87 8.81
CA THR A 118 -14.75 19.32 7.66
C THR A 118 -13.86 18.33 6.90
N PRO A 119 -13.45 17.23 7.57
CA PRO A 119 -12.52 16.29 6.94
C PRO A 119 -13.11 15.67 5.67
N ASP A 120 -12.28 15.52 4.65
CA ASP A 120 -12.64 14.90 3.38
C ASP A 120 -12.91 13.41 3.54
N ALA A 121 -12.11 12.75 4.38
CA ALA A 121 -12.23 11.35 4.72
C ALA A 121 -11.70 11.06 6.12
N CYS A 122 -12.32 10.12 6.81
CA CYS A 122 -11.85 9.58 8.07
C CYS A 122 -11.69 8.06 7.97
N TYR A 123 -10.74 7.54 8.72
CA TYR A 123 -10.37 6.13 8.80
C TYR A 123 -10.29 5.71 10.26
N TYR A 124 -10.83 4.53 10.56
CA TYR A 124 -10.80 3.97 11.90
C TYR A 124 -9.85 2.77 11.95
N THR A 125 -9.08 2.67 13.02
CA THR A 125 -8.26 1.50 13.35
C THR A 125 -8.50 1.11 14.82
N ASP A 126 -8.51 -0.19 15.09
CA ASP A 126 -8.61 -0.76 16.45
C ASP A 126 -7.38 -1.61 16.83
N ASP A 127 -6.44 -1.77 15.91
CA ASP A 127 -5.25 -2.62 16.01
C ASP A 127 -3.92 -1.85 15.97
N HIS A 128 -3.93 -0.59 16.40
CA HIS A 128 -2.73 0.26 16.46
C HIS A 128 -2.07 0.48 15.09
N TYR A 129 -2.88 0.91 14.10
CA TYR A 129 -2.49 1.28 12.73
C TYR A 129 -2.11 0.11 11.81
N GLN A 130 -2.36 -1.16 12.18
CA GLN A 130 -2.06 -2.31 11.32
C GLN A 130 -3.08 -2.44 10.18
N SER A 131 -4.32 -2.04 10.42
CA SER A 131 -5.37 -1.99 9.42
C SER A 131 -6.28 -0.78 9.60
N PHE A 132 -6.97 -0.42 8.53
CA PHE A 132 -7.88 0.71 8.53
C PHE A 132 -9.20 0.37 7.82
N ARG A 133 -10.28 0.98 8.32
CA ARG A 133 -11.59 0.99 7.66
C ARG A 133 -11.98 2.43 7.37
N ARG A 134 -12.38 2.71 6.13
CA ARG A 134 -12.87 4.03 5.75
C ARG A 134 -14.24 4.28 6.37
N VAL A 135 -14.39 5.37 7.08
CA VAL A 135 -15.68 5.74 7.72
C VAL A 135 -16.61 6.37 6.69
N ARG A 136 -17.79 5.78 6.51
CA ARG A 136 -18.90 6.35 5.75
C ARG A 136 -19.87 7.09 6.70
N LYS A 137 -20.38 8.22 6.22
CA LYS A 137 -21.44 8.98 6.90
C LYS A 137 -22.78 8.29 6.70
#